data_de97ba9e38f543f05f6b7598f83a429f
#
_entry.id   de97ba9e38f543f05f6b7598f83a429f
#
_cell.length_a   1.000
_cell.length_b   1.000
_cell.length_c   1.000
_cell.angle_alpha   90.00
_cell.angle_beta   90.00
_cell.angle_gamma   90.00
#
_symmetry.space_group_name_H-M   'P 1'
#
loop_
_entity.id
_entity.type
_entity.pdbx_description
1 polymer ?
#
loop_
_entity_poly.entity_id
_entity_poly.type
_entity_poly.pdbx_seq_one_letter_code
_entity_poly.pdbx_strand_id
1 'polypeptide(L)'
;MKKLFILFTLLLQLLSPIYPQQAATVITPSLKYGKPSKEELLFTTYTPDTTATALYLFHQGQSNFTYHDGFQLITEHWIRIKILKPQGTAYADVSVPFYAPTDKEEGEERASEVEGCSYNMENGKCVKTPMKRESISFERIDNRYKILKFSLPAVKEGTIIEYHYKLYSDYFIHIDNWMMQEELPMLYNQYKITIPNVFIYNIELRGKDYIQMKQKEKRHSKVYRKFEKDLEIRFVLEQVRC
;
A
#
# COMPACT_ATOMS: atom_id res chain seq x y z
N MET A 1 29.35 -48.59 -39.71
CA MET A 1 29.25 -47.13 -39.80
C MET A 1 27.88 -46.62 -39.34
N LYS A 2 26.75 -47.19 -39.73
CA LYS A 2 25.42 -46.68 -39.29
C LYS A 2 25.14 -46.74 -37.78
N LYS A 3 25.67 -47.74 -37.05
CA LYS A 3 25.48 -47.86 -35.60
C LYS A 3 26.30 -46.84 -34.78
N LEU A 4 27.46 -46.41 -35.32
CA LEU A 4 28.29 -45.40 -34.66
C LEU A 4 27.70 -43.99 -34.76
N PHE A 5 26.99 -43.72 -35.88
CA PHE A 5 26.32 -42.42 -36.08
C PHE A 5 25.10 -42.21 -35.20
N ILE A 6 24.35 -43.30 -34.88
CA ILE A 6 23.21 -43.27 -33.99
C ILE A 6 23.64 -43.01 -32.55
N LEU A 7 24.78 -43.58 -32.11
CA LEU A 7 25.29 -43.35 -30.77
C LEU A 7 25.79 -41.92 -30.56
N PHE A 8 26.34 -41.30 -31.61
CA PHE A 8 26.82 -39.90 -31.54
C PHE A 8 25.65 -38.88 -31.51
N THR A 9 24.56 -39.15 -32.24
CA THR A 9 23.35 -38.29 -32.19
C THR A 9 22.61 -38.40 -30.84
N LEU A 10 22.65 -39.56 -30.19
CA LEU A 10 22.04 -39.76 -28.86
C LEU A 10 22.84 -39.02 -27.76
N LEU A 11 24.18 -38.96 -27.91
CA LEU A 11 25.04 -38.27 -26.94
C LEU A 11 24.95 -36.76 -27.02
N LEU A 12 24.59 -36.19 -28.21
CA LEU A 12 24.44 -34.77 -28.40
C LEU A 12 23.14 -34.20 -27.78
N GLN A 13 22.14 -35.04 -27.55
CA GLN A 13 20.87 -34.63 -26.90
C GLN A 13 20.99 -34.50 -25.37
N LEU A 14 22.06 -35.01 -24.75
CA LEU A 14 22.29 -34.89 -23.31
C LEU A 14 23.01 -33.58 -22.91
N LEU A 15 23.44 -32.80 -23.90
CA LEU A 15 24.03 -31.46 -23.68
C LEU A 15 23.03 -30.31 -23.86
N SER A 16 21.78 -30.52 -23.41
CA SER A 16 20.88 -29.38 -23.26
C SER A 16 21.49 -28.43 -22.24
N PRO A 17 21.76 -27.17 -22.59
CA PRO A 17 22.24 -26.21 -21.60
C PRO A 17 21.21 -26.14 -20.50
N ILE A 18 21.59 -26.53 -19.30
CA ILE A 18 20.82 -26.26 -18.07
C ILE A 18 20.93 -24.75 -17.90
N TYR A 19 19.98 -24.01 -18.45
CA TYR A 19 19.81 -22.60 -18.08
C TYR A 19 19.46 -22.61 -16.59
N PRO A 20 20.28 -21.99 -15.72
CA PRO A 20 19.90 -21.83 -14.34
C PRO A 20 18.60 -21.04 -14.34
N GLN A 21 17.52 -21.68 -13.94
CA GLN A 21 16.25 -21.01 -13.70
C GLN A 21 16.54 -20.02 -12.57
N GLN A 22 16.75 -18.77 -12.93
CA GLN A 22 17.03 -17.71 -11.99
C GLN A 22 15.83 -17.63 -11.06
N ALA A 23 15.98 -18.12 -9.84
CA ALA A 23 14.92 -18.08 -8.85
C ALA A 23 14.46 -16.62 -8.74
N ALA A 24 13.18 -16.41 -8.93
CA ALA A 24 12.60 -15.07 -8.82
C ALA A 24 12.97 -14.54 -7.43
N THR A 25 13.77 -13.48 -7.39
CA THR A 25 14.14 -12.86 -6.13
C THR A 25 12.94 -12.04 -5.66
N VAL A 26 12.05 -12.69 -4.91
CA VAL A 26 10.94 -12.03 -4.23
C VAL A 26 11.38 -11.80 -2.79
N ILE A 27 11.45 -10.52 -2.40
CA ILE A 27 11.76 -10.14 -1.03
C ILE A 27 10.48 -10.13 -0.18
N THR A 28 10.62 -10.45 1.09
CA THR A 28 9.55 -10.25 2.07
C THR A 28 9.69 -8.85 2.67
N PRO A 29 8.70 -7.95 2.47
CA PRO A 29 8.82 -6.60 2.97
C PRO A 29 8.73 -6.54 4.49
N SER A 30 9.49 -5.61 5.08
CA SER A 30 9.32 -5.23 6.48
C SER A 30 8.04 -4.44 6.65
N LEU A 31 7.07 -4.96 7.40
CA LEU A 31 5.77 -4.29 7.60
C LEU A 31 5.81 -3.20 8.67
N LYS A 32 6.99 -2.89 9.22
CA LYS A 32 7.15 -1.87 10.22
C LYS A 32 7.44 -0.52 9.58
N TYR A 33 6.48 0.42 9.68
CA TYR A 33 6.64 1.80 9.23
C TYR A 33 7.90 2.45 9.84
N GLY A 34 8.63 3.22 9.07
CA GLY A 34 9.86 3.90 9.49
C GLY A 34 11.10 2.98 9.56
N LYS A 35 11.01 1.69 9.19
CA LYS A 35 12.09 0.70 9.32
C LYS A 35 12.20 -0.20 8.08
N PRO A 36 12.64 0.32 6.94
CA PRO A 36 12.94 -0.54 5.79
C PRO A 36 14.06 -1.52 6.13
N SER A 37 13.96 -2.74 5.61
CA SER A 37 15.00 -3.75 5.79
C SER A 37 16.19 -3.47 4.89
N LYS A 38 17.33 -4.11 5.19
CA LYS A 38 18.53 -4.00 4.34
C LYS A 38 18.27 -4.63 2.97
N GLU A 39 17.51 -5.71 2.93
CA GLU A 39 17.11 -6.40 1.70
C GLU A 39 16.28 -5.46 0.81
N GLU A 40 15.30 -4.74 1.38
CA GLU A 40 14.49 -3.75 0.65
C GLU A 40 15.36 -2.61 0.09
N LEU A 41 16.33 -2.13 0.88
CA LEU A 41 17.23 -1.07 0.46
C LEU A 41 18.13 -1.49 -0.71
N LEU A 42 18.61 -2.72 -0.71
CA LEU A 42 19.52 -3.28 -1.72
C LEU A 42 18.77 -3.89 -2.93
N PHE A 43 17.46 -4.06 -2.84
CA PHE A 43 16.65 -4.61 -3.92
C PHE A 43 16.64 -3.69 -5.12
N THR A 44 16.91 -4.22 -6.32
CA THR A 44 17.04 -3.44 -7.55
C THR A 44 16.13 -3.90 -8.68
N THR A 45 15.69 -5.16 -8.66
CA THR A 45 14.95 -5.73 -9.79
C THR A 45 13.81 -6.61 -9.31
N TYR A 46 12.62 -6.35 -9.80
CA TYR A 46 11.45 -7.20 -9.57
C TYR A 46 11.31 -8.19 -10.72
N THR A 47 11.76 -9.41 -10.51
CA THR A 47 11.84 -10.44 -11.57
C THR A 47 10.49 -10.82 -12.18
N PRO A 48 9.36 -10.86 -11.42
CA PRO A 48 8.05 -11.16 -12.02
C PRO A 48 7.57 -10.12 -13.04
N ASP A 49 8.05 -8.86 -12.91
CA ASP A 49 7.81 -7.80 -13.88
C ASP A 49 9.04 -6.89 -13.98
N THR A 50 9.91 -7.19 -14.91
CA THR A 50 11.12 -6.42 -15.17
C THR A 50 10.84 -5.05 -15.83
N THR A 51 9.62 -4.78 -16.27
CA THR A 51 9.23 -3.49 -16.84
C THR A 51 8.81 -2.49 -15.76
N ALA A 52 8.45 -2.96 -14.57
CA ALA A 52 8.02 -2.12 -13.46
C ALA A 52 9.03 -1.01 -13.15
N THR A 53 8.55 0.23 -13.06
CA THR A 53 9.35 1.41 -12.73
C THR A 53 9.46 1.62 -11.23
N ALA A 54 8.48 1.12 -10.48
CA ALA A 54 8.44 1.13 -9.02
C ALA A 54 7.65 -0.09 -8.52
N LEU A 55 7.72 -0.36 -7.23
CA LEU A 55 7.10 -1.51 -6.58
C LEU A 55 6.57 -1.10 -5.21
N TYR A 56 5.28 -1.32 -4.95
CA TYR A 56 4.77 -1.24 -3.58
C TYR A 56 5.38 -2.37 -2.75
N LEU A 57 6.19 -2.01 -1.77
CA LEU A 57 6.66 -2.94 -0.76
C LEU A 57 5.52 -3.29 0.19
N PHE A 58 4.78 -2.26 0.63
CA PHE A 58 3.49 -2.46 1.28
C PHE A 58 2.56 -1.25 1.10
N HIS A 59 1.25 -1.53 1.14
CA HIS A 59 0.19 -0.59 1.41
C HIS A 59 -0.67 -1.14 2.55
N GLN A 60 -0.70 -0.47 3.68
CA GLN A 60 -1.50 -0.85 4.83
C GLN A 60 -2.53 0.24 5.09
N GLY A 61 -3.78 -0.16 5.27
CA GLY A 61 -4.88 0.71 5.63
C GLY A 61 -5.57 0.27 6.91
N GLN A 62 -6.03 1.23 7.68
CA GLN A 62 -6.83 0.97 8.85
C GLN A 62 -7.95 2.00 8.98
N SER A 63 -9.19 1.52 9.01
CA SER A 63 -10.36 2.35 9.25
C SER A 63 -10.98 2.06 10.62
N ASN A 64 -11.26 3.13 11.34
CA ASN A 64 -11.91 3.09 12.63
C ASN A 64 -12.97 4.19 12.69
N PHE A 65 -14.01 3.96 13.48
CA PHE A 65 -15.01 4.97 13.78
C PHE A 65 -14.67 5.71 15.07
N THR A 66 -14.93 6.99 15.08
CA THR A 66 -14.97 7.81 16.30
C THR A 66 -16.36 8.40 16.49
N TYR A 67 -16.68 8.79 17.69
CA TYR A 67 -17.92 9.48 18.02
C TYR A 67 -17.62 10.65 18.95
N HIS A 68 -17.94 11.86 18.51
CA HIS A 68 -17.85 13.06 19.34
C HIS A 68 -19.19 13.79 19.35
N ASP A 69 -19.59 14.46 18.30
CA ASP A 69 -20.92 15.04 18.09
C ASP A 69 -21.67 14.34 16.95
N GLY A 70 -21.13 13.25 16.47
CA GLY A 70 -21.59 12.37 15.41
C GLY A 70 -20.55 11.30 15.16
N PHE A 71 -20.90 10.30 14.35
CA PHE A 71 -19.92 9.33 13.90
C PHE A 71 -19.03 9.95 12.82
N GLN A 72 -17.74 9.64 12.89
CA GLN A 72 -16.76 9.99 11.86
C GLN A 72 -15.92 8.74 11.58
N LEU A 73 -15.68 8.47 10.31
CA LEU A 73 -14.77 7.43 9.85
C LEU A 73 -13.37 8.03 9.71
N ILE A 74 -12.38 7.38 10.30
CA ILE A 74 -10.97 7.75 10.15
C ILE A 74 -10.28 6.60 9.43
N THR A 75 -9.71 6.89 8.26
CA THR A 75 -8.90 5.93 7.50
C THR A 75 -7.45 6.39 7.48
N GLU A 76 -6.58 5.54 7.99
CA GLU A 76 -5.14 5.75 8.00
C GLU A 76 -4.48 4.91 6.92
N HIS A 77 -3.53 5.52 6.20
CA HIS A 77 -2.76 4.89 5.13
C HIS A 77 -1.27 4.91 5.46
N TRP A 78 -0.62 3.77 5.35
CA TRP A 78 0.85 3.62 5.43
C TRP A 78 1.33 2.97 4.14
N ILE A 79 2.19 3.66 3.43
CA ILE A 79 2.65 3.26 2.12
C ILE A 79 4.17 3.25 2.09
N ARG A 80 4.76 2.20 1.48
CA ARG A 80 6.18 2.13 1.16
C ARG A 80 6.35 1.65 -0.26
N ILE A 81 7.13 2.42 -1.05
CA ILE A 81 7.39 2.14 -2.46
C ILE A 81 8.90 2.10 -2.70
N LYS A 82 9.36 1.12 -3.44
CA LYS A 82 10.72 1.04 -3.98
C LYS A 82 10.75 1.62 -5.38
N ILE A 83 11.62 2.56 -5.64
CA ILE A 83 11.87 3.11 -6.98
C ILE A 83 12.88 2.19 -7.68
N LEU A 84 12.46 1.56 -8.78
CA LEU A 84 13.26 0.58 -9.51
C LEU A 84 13.97 1.18 -10.71
N LYS A 85 13.40 2.24 -11.31
CA LYS A 85 13.92 2.92 -12.51
C LYS A 85 13.75 4.43 -12.38
N PRO A 86 14.47 5.24 -13.17
CA PRO A 86 14.36 6.69 -13.15
C PRO A 86 12.92 7.20 -13.33
N GLN A 87 12.12 6.55 -14.21
CA GLN A 87 10.72 6.93 -14.46
C GLN A 87 9.83 6.76 -13.19
N GLY A 88 10.20 5.86 -12.31
CA GLY A 88 9.49 5.62 -11.04
C GLY A 88 9.62 6.78 -10.05
N THR A 89 10.51 7.75 -10.27
CA THR A 89 10.64 8.93 -9.40
C THR A 89 9.37 9.79 -9.36
N ALA A 90 8.52 9.69 -10.39
CA ALA A 90 7.22 10.37 -10.41
C ALA A 90 6.29 9.95 -9.25
N TYR A 91 6.46 8.76 -8.67
CA TYR A 91 5.70 8.32 -7.51
C TYR A 91 6.06 9.06 -6.20
N ALA A 92 7.10 9.92 -6.24
CA ALA A 92 7.40 10.82 -5.15
C ALA A 92 6.39 11.96 -5.01
N ASP A 93 5.70 12.30 -6.10
CA ASP A 93 4.66 13.33 -6.13
C ASP A 93 3.30 12.70 -5.88
N VAL A 94 2.84 12.81 -4.65
CA VAL A 94 1.60 12.18 -4.19
C VAL A 94 0.45 13.16 -4.27
N SER A 95 -0.68 12.69 -4.78
CA SER A 95 -1.92 13.44 -4.89
C SER A 95 -3.09 12.61 -4.36
N VAL A 96 -3.78 13.12 -3.33
CA VAL A 96 -4.90 12.44 -2.67
C VAL A 96 -6.13 13.33 -2.75
N PRO A 97 -7.05 13.06 -3.68
CA PRO A 97 -8.32 13.79 -3.72
C PRO A 97 -9.21 13.36 -2.55
N PHE A 98 -10.00 14.30 -2.04
CA PHE A 98 -10.99 14.03 -0.99
C PHE A 98 -12.20 14.97 -1.14
N TYR A 99 -13.35 14.51 -0.67
CA TYR A 99 -14.61 15.25 -0.80
C TYR A 99 -14.68 16.36 0.24
N ALA A 100 -14.74 17.62 -0.20
CA ALA A 100 -14.79 18.78 0.66
C ALA A 100 -15.66 19.86 0.00
N PRO A 101 -17.01 19.69 0.03
CA PRO A 101 -17.92 20.59 -0.62
C PRO A 101 -17.84 22.01 -0.05
N THR A 102 -18.24 23.01 -0.86
CA THR A 102 -18.32 24.39 -0.39
C THR A 102 -19.48 24.59 0.57
N ASP A 103 -20.54 23.80 0.41
CA ASP A 103 -21.65 23.72 1.35
C ASP A 103 -21.31 22.74 2.46
N LYS A 104 -21.09 23.26 3.67
CA LYS A 104 -20.68 22.45 4.82
C LYS A 104 -21.82 21.69 5.50
N GLU A 105 -23.08 21.97 5.15
CA GLU A 105 -24.23 21.21 5.67
C GLU A 105 -24.24 19.77 5.14
N GLU A 106 -23.58 19.52 4.01
CA GLU A 106 -23.46 18.19 3.43
C GLU A 106 -22.48 17.27 4.17
N GLY A 107 -21.66 17.77 5.11
CA GLY A 107 -20.52 17.07 5.68
C GLY A 107 -19.27 17.19 4.79
N GLU A 108 -18.11 16.80 5.29
CA GLU A 108 -16.86 16.89 4.55
C GLU A 108 -15.89 15.76 4.88
N GLU A 109 -14.92 15.59 4.01
CA GLU A 109 -13.70 14.85 4.31
C GLU A 109 -12.56 15.84 4.55
N ARG A 110 -11.58 15.38 5.31
CA ARG A 110 -10.39 16.15 5.63
C ARG A 110 -9.16 15.24 5.68
N ALA A 111 -8.16 15.57 4.87
CA ALA A 111 -6.85 14.94 4.98
C ALA A 111 -5.99 15.62 6.05
N SER A 112 -5.27 14.85 6.84
CA SER A 112 -4.44 15.34 7.95
C SER A 112 -3.32 14.37 8.30
N GLU A 113 -2.45 14.75 9.23
CA GLU A 113 -1.35 13.94 9.77
C GLU A 113 -0.47 13.36 8.66
N VAL A 114 -0.06 14.23 7.71
CA VAL A 114 0.76 13.84 6.56
C VAL A 114 2.22 13.84 6.96
N GLU A 115 2.84 12.67 6.85
CA GLU A 115 4.25 12.48 7.10
C GLU A 115 4.88 11.68 5.97
N GLY A 116 6.17 11.89 5.71
CA GLY A 116 6.88 11.11 4.71
C GLY A 116 8.37 11.28 4.77
N CYS A 117 9.08 10.38 4.13
CA CYS A 117 10.53 10.42 4.00
C CYS A 117 11.00 9.58 2.82
N SER A 118 12.23 9.78 2.42
CA SER A 118 12.96 8.88 1.53
C SER A 118 14.12 8.21 2.27
N TYR A 119 14.51 7.03 1.78
CA TYR A 119 15.67 6.28 2.24
C TYR A 119 16.58 5.98 1.05
N ASN A 120 17.82 6.42 1.13
CA ASN A 120 18.84 6.19 0.13
C ASN A 120 20.03 5.42 0.72
N MET A 121 20.63 4.55 -0.08
CA MET A 121 21.95 3.98 0.26
C MET A 121 23.06 4.90 -0.22
N GLU A 122 23.85 5.44 0.72
CA GLU A 122 24.98 6.32 0.45
C GLU A 122 26.21 5.79 1.20
N ASN A 123 27.27 5.50 0.46
CA ASN A 123 28.52 4.96 1.03
C ASN A 123 28.29 3.74 1.96
N GLY A 124 27.35 2.84 1.56
CA GLY A 124 27.00 1.66 2.34
C GLY A 124 26.14 1.89 3.58
N LYS A 125 25.69 3.12 3.81
CA LYS A 125 24.81 3.50 4.92
C LYS A 125 23.44 3.94 4.41
N CYS A 126 22.40 3.63 5.18
CA CYS A 126 21.07 4.13 4.92
C CYS A 126 20.94 5.57 5.41
N VAL A 127 20.65 6.49 4.50
CA VAL A 127 20.37 7.90 4.78
C VAL A 127 18.87 8.13 4.67
N LYS A 128 18.24 8.59 5.76
CA LYS A 128 16.83 8.98 5.80
C LYS A 128 16.72 10.49 5.60
N THR A 129 15.93 10.92 4.63
CA THR A 129 15.60 12.33 4.39
C THR A 129 14.11 12.57 4.66
N PRO A 130 13.75 13.26 5.75
CA PRO A 130 12.36 13.54 6.05
C PRO A 130 11.77 14.58 5.10
N MET A 131 10.48 14.43 4.78
CA MET A 131 9.69 15.43 4.08
C MET A 131 9.51 16.66 4.97
N LYS A 132 9.61 17.83 4.39
CA LYS A 132 9.34 19.09 5.09
C LYS A 132 7.86 19.43 5.02
N ARG A 133 7.37 20.15 6.02
CA ARG A 133 5.96 20.56 6.08
C ARG A 133 5.58 21.50 4.92
N GLU A 134 6.52 22.29 4.45
CA GLU A 134 6.35 23.20 3.31
C GLU A 134 6.11 22.48 1.97
N SER A 135 6.42 21.18 1.91
CA SER A 135 6.15 20.33 0.74
C SER A 135 4.70 19.86 0.67
N ILE A 136 3.86 20.19 1.67
CA ILE A 136 2.47 19.77 1.75
C ILE A 136 1.58 20.93 1.37
N SER A 137 0.68 20.73 0.42
CA SER A 137 -0.30 21.71 0.01
C SER A 137 -1.71 21.11 -0.09
N PHE A 138 -2.70 21.97 0.04
CA PHE A 138 -4.11 21.64 -0.16
C PHE A 138 -4.68 22.58 -1.22
N GLU A 139 -5.14 22.03 -2.31
CA GLU A 139 -5.71 22.78 -3.41
C GLU A 139 -7.19 22.42 -3.60
N ARG A 140 -8.00 23.37 -4.04
CA ARG A 140 -9.37 23.09 -4.43
C ARG A 140 -9.41 22.75 -5.91
N ILE A 141 -10.03 21.60 -6.24
CA ILE A 141 -10.22 21.18 -7.63
C ILE A 141 -11.47 21.82 -8.19
N ASP A 142 -12.58 21.74 -7.45
CA ASP A 142 -13.89 22.26 -7.83
C ASP A 142 -14.76 22.54 -6.58
N ASN A 143 -16.06 22.71 -6.76
CA ASN A 143 -17.00 22.99 -5.66
C ASN A 143 -17.17 21.82 -4.68
N ARG A 144 -16.73 20.60 -5.04
CA ARG A 144 -16.92 19.37 -4.26
C ARG A 144 -15.63 18.78 -3.75
N TYR A 145 -14.51 18.94 -4.48
CA TYR A 145 -13.27 18.22 -4.18
C TYR A 145 -12.12 19.16 -3.87
N LYS A 146 -11.32 18.73 -2.91
CA LYS A 146 -9.96 19.21 -2.66
C LYS A 146 -8.96 18.09 -2.94
N ILE A 147 -7.71 18.45 -3.07
CA ILE A 147 -6.61 17.53 -3.23
C ILE A 147 -5.50 17.90 -2.26
N LEU A 148 -5.05 16.91 -1.50
CA LEU A 148 -3.80 16.96 -0.77
C LEU A 148 -2.67 16.60 -1.73
N LYS A 149 -1.65 17.45 -1.84
CA LYS A 149 -0.44 17.22 -2.63
C LYS A 149 0.78 17.31 -1.75
N PHE A 150 1.72 16.43 -1.97
CA PHE A 150 3.04 16.52 -1.33
C PHE A 150 4.09 15.77 -2.16
N SER A 151 5.36 16.16 -1.98
CA SER A 151 6.49 15.54 -2.67
C SER A 151 7.52 15.02 -1.67
N LEU A 152 7.96 13.77 -1.88
CA LEU A 152 9.01 13.15 -1.07
C LEU A 152 10.40 13.64 -1.55
N PRO A 153 11.31 13.99 -0.63
CA PRO A 153 12.61 14.57 -0.98
C PRO A 153 13.63 13.53 -1.46
N ALA A 154 14.66 13.97 -2.18
CA ALA A 154 15.86 13.22 -2.53
C ALA A 154 15.60 11.87 -3.22
N VAL A 155 14.57 11.80 -4.09
CA VAL A 155 14.17 10.57 -4.77
C VAL A 155 14.95 10.36 -6.06
N LYS A 156 15.50 9.17 -6.22
CA LYS A 156 16.24 8.69 -7.38
C LYS A 156 16.02 7.19 -7.56
N GLU A 157 16.53 6.61 -8.61
CA GLU A 157 16.56 5.15 -8.77
C GLU A 157 17.21 4.50 -7.53
N GLY A 158 16.63 3.42 -7.04
CA GLY A 158 17.06 2.71 -5.84
C GLY A 158 16.51 3.29 -4.53
N THR A 159 15.89 4.47 -4.53
CA THR A 159 15.25 5.07 -3.34
C THR A 159 14.09 4.23 -2.85
N ILE A 160 13.90 4.17 -1.54
CA ILE A 160 12.62 3.80 -0.92
C ILE A 160 11.94 5.07 -0.45
N ILE A 161 10.71 5.29 -0.86
CA ILE A 161 9.84 6.32 -0.30
C ILE A 161 8.83 5.71 0.65
N GLU A 162 8.52 6.42 1.71
CA GLU A 162 7.56 6.00 2.72
C GLU A 162 6.75 7.19 3.20
N TYR A 163 5.44 7.04 3.26
CA TYR A 163 4.54 8.09 3.72
C TYR A 163 3.30 7.54 4.42
N HIS A 164 2.71 8.40 5.23
CA HIS A 164 1.51 8.16 6.01
C HIS A 164 0.61 9.39 5.94
N TYR A 165 -0.70 9.17 5.89
CA TYR A 165 -1.70 10.21 6.05
C TYR A 165 -3.00 9.64 6.61
N LYS A 166 -3.87 10.54 7.12
CA LYS A 166 -5.21 10.20 7.59
C LYS A 166 -6.25 10.96 6.79
N LEU A 167 -7.34 10.24 6.48
CA LEU A 167 -8.58 10.82 5.99
C LEU A 167 -9.63 10.70 7.09
N TYR A 168 -10.22 11.83 7.44
CA TYR A 168 -11.38 11.95 8.32
C TYR A 168 -12.58 12.17 7.44
N SER A 169 -13.63 11.35 7.57
CA SER A 169 -14.82 11.42 6.72
C SER A 169 -16.08 11.44 7.56
N ASP A 170 -16.96 12.40 7.30
CA ASP A 170 -18.31 12.44 7.85
C ASP A 170 -19.23 11.46 7.10
N TYR A 171 -18.74 10.91 5.97
CA TYR A 171 -19.44 9.91 5.15
C TYR A 171 -19.06 8.51 5.58
N PHE A 172 -19.77 8.00 6.57
CA PHE A 172 -19.54 6.65 7.08
C PHE A 172 -20.57 5.63 6.62
N ILE A 173 -21.62 6.06 5.92
CA ILE A 173 -22.66 5.14 5.39
C ILE A 173 -22.11 4.35 4.20
N HIS A 174 -21.31 4.98 3.35
CA HIS A 174 -20.60 4.37 2.24
C HIS A 174 -19.10 4.49 2.48
N ILE A 175 -18.49 3.37 2.80
CA ILE A 175 -17.03 3.31 2.98
C ILE A 175 -16.41 3.14 1.60
N ASP A 176 -15.39 3.92 1.30
CA ASP A 176 -14.68 3.85 0.03
C ASP A 176 -14.08 2.47 -0.23
N ASN A 177 -14.03 2.11 -1.50
CA ASN A 177 -13.45 0.85 -1.91
C ASN A 177 -11.95 0.81 -1.58
N TRP A 178 -11.52 -0.26 -0.92
CA TRP A 178 -10.10 -0.52 -0.76
C TRP A 178 -9.58 -1.33 -1.95
N MET A 179 -8.66 -0.72 -2.70
CA MET A 179 -8.03 -1.36 -3.85
C MET A 179 -6.90 -2.27 -3.38
N MET A 180 -7.09 -3.59 -3.52
CA MET A 180 -6.08 -4.57 -3.15
C MET A 180 -4.95 -4.68 -4.19
N GLN A 181 -5.15 -4.12 -5.38
CA GLN A 181 -4.19 -4.09 -6.47
C GLN A 181 -4.33 -2.77 -7.24
N GLU A 182 -3.21 -2.15 -7.55
CA GLU A 182 -3.10 -0.94 -8.35
C GLU A 182 -2.28 -1.20 -9.63
N GLU A 183 -1.93 -0.16 -10.39
CA GLU A 183 -1.12 -0.29 -11.62
C GLU A 183 0.28 -0.85 -11.34
N LEU A 184 0.91 -0.40 -10.26
CA LEU A 184 2.20 -0.93 -9.85
C LEU A 184 2.05 -2.33 -9.24
N PRO A 185 3.03 -3.21 -9.46
CA PRO A 185 3.11 -4.45 -8.70
C PRO A 185 3.23 -4.14 -7.21
N MET A 186 2.66 -5.05 -6.39
CA MET A 186 2.57 -4.87 -4.95
C MET A 186 2.91 -6.18 -4.24
N LEU A 187 3.85 -6.13 -3.28
CA LEU A 187 4.25 -7.30 -2.51
C LEU A 187 3.27 -7.57 -1.36
N TYR A 188 2.79 -6.52 -0.71
CA TYR A 188 1.90 -6.67 0.43
C TYR A 188 0.83 -5.58 0.45
N ASN A 189 -0.42 -5.98 0.61
CA ASN A 189 -1.55 -5.08 0.82
C ASN A 189 -2.40 -5.60 1.98
N GLN A 190 -2.76 -4.73 2.90
CA GLN A 190 -3.60 -5.07 4.03
C GLN A 190 -4.59 -3.94 4.31
N TYR A 191 -5.84 -4.31 4.50
CA TYR A 191 -6.85 -3.40 5.01
C TYR A 191 -7.51 -3.96 6.26
N LYS A 192 -7.57 -3.13 7.29
CA LYS A 192 -8.25 -3.41 8.55
C LYS A 192 -9.38 -2.43 8.73
N ILE A 193 -10.56 -2.92 9.08
CA ILE A 193 -11.68 -2.06 9.45
C ILE A 193 -12.32 -2.56 10.73
N THR A 194 -12.61 -1.62 11.63
CA THR A 194 -13.35 -1.87 12.87
C THR A 194 -14.68 -1.14 12.80
N ILE A 195 -15.77 -1.89 12.79
CA ILE A 195 -17.13 -1.37 12.59
C ILE A 195 -17.92 -1.52 13.89
N PRO A 196 -18.51 -0.42 14.43
CA PRO A 196 -19.47 -0.50 15.53
C PRO A 196 -20.67 -1.36 15.15
N ASN A 197 -21.18 -2.14 16.08
CA ASN A 197 -22.29 -3.06 15.78
C ASN A 197 -23.65 -2.38 15.57
N VAL A 198 -23.72 -1.09 15.78
CA VAL A 198 -24.91 -0.26 15.42
C VAL A 198 -25.04 -0.10 13.91
N PHE A 199 -23.98 -0.38 13.16
CA PHE A 199 -23.98 -0.33 11.70
C PHE A 199 -24.00 -1.74 11.11
N ILE A 200 -24.70 -1.85 9.98
CA ILE A 200 -24.74 -3.07 9.16
C ILE A 200 -24.20 -2.71 7.78
N TYR A 201 -23.03 -3.27 7.46
CA TYR A 201 -22.42 -3.12 6.14
C TYR A 201 -22.43 -4.46 5.40
N ASN A 202 -22.67 -4.38 4.09
CA ASN A 202 -22.41 -5.49 3.20
C ASN A 202 -20.99 -5.38 2.67
N ILE A 203 -20.16 -6.39 2.92
CA ILE A 203 -18.77 -6.44 2.46
C ILE A 203 -18.73 -7.30 1.21
N GLU A 204 -18.38 -6.69 0.07
CA GLU A 204 -18.17 -7.38 -1.19
C GLU A 204 -16.67 -7.48 -1.49
N LEU A 205 -16.20 -8.71 -1.73
CA LEU A 205 -14.83 -8.98 -2.18
C LEU A 205 -14.86 -9.30 -3.68
N ARG A 206 -14.18 -8.47 -4.46
CA ARG A 206 -13.96 -8.70 -5.90
C ARG A 206 -12.53 -9.20 -6.11
N GLY A 207 -12.34 -10.17 -7.01
CA GLY A 207 -11.03 -10.79 -7.23
C GLY A 207 -10.63 -11.77 -6.11
N LYS A 208 -11.55 -12.61 -5.67
CA LYS A 208 -11.44 -13.48 -4.48
C LYS A 208 -10.23 -14.42 -4.45
N ASP A 209 -9.73 -14.82 -5.60
CA ASP A 209 -8.66 -15.84 -5.71
C ASP A 209 -7.32 -15.37 -5.12
N TYR A 210 -7.16 -14.07 -4.94
CA TYR A 210 -5.93 -13.44 -4.45
C TYR A 210 -6.07 -12.73 -3.09
N ILE A 211 -7.30 -12.64 -2.56
CA ILE A 211 -7.60 -11.90 -1.34
C ILE A 211 -8.01 -12.89 -0.25
N GLN A 212 -7.34 -12.84 0.90
CA GLN A 212 -7.69 -13.64 2.06
C GLN A 212 -8.32 -12.75 3.14
N MET A 213 -9.53 -13.11 3.58
CA MET A 213 -10.10 -12.56 4.79
C MET A 213 -9.51 -13.33 5.98
N LYS A 214 -8.45 -12.78 6.60
CA LYS A 214 -7.72 -13.48 7.66
C LYS A 214 -8.44 -13.47 9.01
N GLN A 215 -9.31 -12.48 9.25
CA GLN A 215 -9.85 -12.31 10.60
C GLN A 215 -11.19 -11.58 10.60
N LYS A 216 -12.18 -12.20 11.29
CA LYS A 216 -13.43 -11.56 11.68
C LYS A 216 -13.58 -11.72 13.19
N GLU A 217 -13.40 -10.65 13.94
CA GLU A 217 -13.49 -10.67 15.41
C GLU A 217 -14.61 -9.77 15.89
N LYS A 218 -15.28 -10.19 16.97
CA LYS A 218 -16.16 -9.33 17.76
C LYS A 218 -15.42 -8.89 19.02
N ARG A 219 -15.36 -7.59 19.29
CA ARG A 219 -14.70 -7.03 20.48
C ARG A 219 -15.62 -6.07 21.19
N HIS A 220 -15.47 -5.96 22.52
CA HIS A 220 -16.10 -4.89 23.30
C HIS A 220 -15.32 -3.59 23.10
N SER A 221 -16.02 -2.52 22.72
CA SER A 221 -15.43 -1.20 22.57
C SER A 221 -15.59 -0.36 23.83
N LYS A 222 -14.53 0.35 24.21
CA LYS A 222 -14.58 1.36 25.27
C LYS A 222 -15.06 2.72 24.75
N VAL A 223 -15.00 2.95 23.44
CA VAL A 223 -15.31 4.23 22.80
C VAL A 223 -16.81 4.51 22.77
N TYR A 224 -17.64 3.46 22.69
CA TYR A 224 -19.08 3.57 22.47
C TYR A 224 -19.92 3.26 23.71
N ARG A 225 -19.39 3.45 24.93
CA ARG A 225 -20.11 3.19 26.21
C ARG A 225 -21.46 3.90 26.33
N LYS A 226 -21.75 4.88 25.47
CA LYS A 226 -23.01 5.63 25.44
C LYS A 226 -24.12 4.87 24.68
N PHE A 227 -23.77 3.82 23.93
CA PHE A 227 -24.71 2.99 23.18
C PHE A 227 -24.84 1.64 23.87
N GLU A 228 -26.05 1.11 23.95
CA GLU A 228 -26.39 -0.16 24.66
C GLU A 228 -25.65 -1.41 24.16
N LYS A 229 -24.85 -1.29 23.12
CA LYS A 229 -24.13 -2.41 22.48
C LYS A 229 -22.69 -2.03 22.20
N ASP A 230 -21.81 -2.35 23.13
CA ASP A 230 -20.36 -2.13 23.07
C ASP A 230 -19.60 -3.13 22.19
N LEU A 231 -20.19 -3.62 21.09
CA LEU A 231 -19.58 -4.60 20.23
C LEU A 231 -19.06 -3.97 18.93
N GLU A 232 -17.82 -4.26 18.59
CA GLU A 232 -17.20 -3.94 17.31
C GLU A 232 -16.97 -5.20 16.49
N ILE A 233 -17.10 -5.12 15.19
CA ILE A 233 -16.72 -6.18 14.27
C ILE A 233 -15.47 -5.70 13.52
N ARG A 234 -14.38 -6.46 13.67
CA ARG A 234 -13.12 -6.18 13.02
C ARG A 234 -12.93 -7.11 11.82
N PHE A 235 -12.60 -6.55 10.68
CA PHE A 235 -12.21 -7.28 9.48
C PHE A 235 -10.75 -7.00 9.14
N VAL A 236 -10.03 -8.02 8.73
CA VAL A 236 -8.68 -7.91 8.21
C VAL A 236 -8.64 -8.59 6.85
N LEU A 237 -8.39 -7.81 5.82
CA LEU A 237 -8.16 -8.28 4.46
C LEU A 237 -6.67 -8.17 4.15
N GLU A 238 -6.09 -9.17 3.56
CA GLU A 238 -4.67 -9.21 3.25
C GLU A 238 -4.43 -9.85 1.89
N GLN A 239 -3.55 -9.26 1.12
CA GLN A 239 -3.01 -9.84 -0.10
C GLN A 239 -1.48 -9.85 0.02
N VAL A 240 -0.91 -11.02 -0.14
CA VAL A 240 0.53 -11.24 -0.25
C VAL A 240 0.78 -11.85 -1.62
N ARG A 241 1.62 -11.24 -2.43
CA ARG A 241 2.14 -11.88 -3.64
C ARG A 241 3.40 -12.65 -3.30
N CYS A 242 3.36 -13.92 -3.61
CA CYS A 242 4.54 -14.79 -3.62
C CYS A 242 5.24 -14.69 -4.97
#